data_b16ffaa3c8fc91018ca3b29f48a5207e
#
_entry.id   b16ffaa3c8fc91018ca3b29f48a5207e
#
_cell.length_a   1.000
_cell.length_b   1.000
_cell.length_c   1.000
_cell.angle_alpha   90.00
_cell.angle_beta   90.00
_cell.angle_gamma   90.00
#
_symmetry.space_group_name_H-M   'P 1'
#
loop_
_entity.id
_entity.type
_entity.pdbx_description
1 polymer ?
#
loop_
_entity_poly.entity_id
_entity_poly.type
_entity_poly.pdbx_seq_one_letter_code
_entity_poly.pdbx_strand_id
1 'polypeptide(L)'
;MFFIHKRFRMLYNMHMKIGIYGGTFDPVHMGHIFVARSVKQELGLDSVDFVVAADPPHKHSAERTPAALRFDMVCAALKRERGMRASDIEIRRGGVSYTVDTLREMKRINKKAGLYFIVGADMLEDFPKWKNPKEILELAALVAVNRRGQERDIEALADGIRAEFGGRVEIISAEGPDISSTEIRRRVQNAQTVERLVPLSAEMLLYEKRLYQPKSIEQLAERVSNVLDEYRMRHTMLTVREAVGLAQYHGLSTEKARLAALLHDCAKLGREETVRYAEKMGYALTNEERENPFLIHSRIGALLARDLYGVQDTEILNAVERHTVGCAEMTPFDEVIFLADKLEPSRDYRRIRDLRELAFRDLDRATIAVLRNTIEYTENKGMRIHPQTEITIAALEKRVKARLHGGD
;
A
#
# COMPACT_ATOMS: atom_id res chain seq x y z
N MET A 1 40.10 -34.35 12.21
CA MET A 1 39.49 -33.36 13.12
C MET A 1 40.17 -31.96 13.09
N PHE A 2 41.31 -31.80 12.43
CA PHE A 2 42.08 -30.52 12.39
C PHE A 2 41.72 -29.60 11.20
N PHE A 3 41.01 -30.07 10.18
CA PHE A 3 40.67 -29.29 8.99
C PHE A 3 39.37 -28.46 9.13
N ILE A 4 38.44 -28.86 10.01
CA ILE A 4 37.16 -28.16 10.20
C ILE A 4 37.35 -26.89 11.04
N HIS A 5 38.31 -26.88 11.99
CA HIS A 5 38.58 -25.69 12.84
C HIS A 5 39.24 -24.52 12.07
N LYS A 6 40.01 -24.78 11.02
CA LYS A 6 40.64 -23.71 10.20
C LYS A 6 39.62 -22.99 9.30
N ARG A 7 38.61 -23.70 8.79
CA ARG A 7 37.56 -23.08 7.94
C ARG A 7 36.61 -22.22 8.75
N PHE A 8 36.29 -22.59 10.02
CA PHE A 8 35.49 -21.75 10.92
C PHE A 8 36.24 -20.50 11.39
N ARG A 9 37.55 -20.54 11.56
CA ARG A 9 38.37 -19.37 11.96
C ARG A 9 38.56 -18.36 10.81
N MET A 10 38.45 -18.78 9.55
CA MET A 10 38.56 -17.92 8.36
C MET A 10 37.25 -17.13 8.12
N LEU A 11 36.09 -17.64 8.56
CA LEU A 11 34.79 -16.95 8.49
C LEU A 11 34.60 -15.89 9.58
N TYR A 12 35.42 -15.88 10.65
CA TYR A 12 35.31 -14.94 11.76
C TYR A 12 36.05 -13.61 11.56
N ASN A 13 36.77 -13.43 10.43
CA ASN A 13 37.50 -12.18 10.14
C ASN A 13 36.89 -11.38 8.97
N MET A 14 35.74 -11.75 8.45
CA MET A 14 35.02 -10.88 7.53
C MET A 14 34.37 -9.73 8.30
N HIS A 15 34.90 -8.53 8.14
CA HIS A 15 34.27 -7.33 8.67
C HIS A 15 32.91 -7.16 7.98
N MET A 16 31.83 -7.22 8.76
CA MET A 16 30.46 -7.01 8.27
C MET A 16 30.39 -5.67 7.52
N LYS A 17 29.80 -5.68 6.32
CA LYS A 17 29.52 -4.48 5.53
C LYS A 17 28.05 -4.11 5.66
N ILE A 18 27.77 -2.95 6.21
CA ILE A 18 26.40 -2.50 6.46
C ILE A 18 26.12 -1.24 5.66
N GLY A 19 25.13 -1.31 4.76
CA GLY A 19 24.57 -0.14 4.10
C GLY A 19 23.64 0.62 5.07
N ILE A 20 23.74 1.93 5.08
CA ILE A 20 22.87 2.82 5.83
C ILE A 20 22.15 3.69 4.82
N TYR A 21 20.88 3.43 4.62
CA TYR A 21 20.04 4.16 3.68
C TYR A 21 19.12 5.11 4.46
N GLY A 22 19.57 6.36 4.62
CA GLY A 22 18.81 7.41 5.27
C GLY A 22 17.72 7.98 4.36
N GLY A 23 16.54 8.21 4.91
CA GLY A 23 15.47 8.82 4.12
C GLY A 23 14.24 9.19 4.93
N THR A 24 13.43 10.07 4.36
CA THR A 24 12.13 10.43 4.92
C THR A 24 11.14 9.27 4.77
N PHE A 25 11.16 8.55 3.62
CA PHE A 25 10.28 7.43 3.27
C PHE A 25 8.79 7.75 3.50
N ASP A 26 8.31 8.80 2.84
CA ASP A 26 6.95 9.34 3.00
C ASP A 26 6.12 9.27 1.70
N PRO A 27 5.70 8.06 1.24
CA PRO A 27 6.03 6.73 1.75
C PRO A 27 7.32 6.12 1.18
N VAL A 28 7.75 5.01 1.76
CA VAL A 28 8.68 4.08 1.12
C VAL A 28 8.06 3.52 -0.17
N HIS A 29 8.87 3.29 -1.22
CA HIS A 29 8.38 2.81 -2.52
C HIS A 29 9.38 1.87 -3.21
N MET A 30 8.95 1.24 -4.31
CA MET A 30 9.76 0.25 -5.04
C MET A 30 11.09 0.81 -5.54
N GLY A 31 11.16 2.10 -5.85
CA GLY A 31 12.43 2.77 -6.19
C GLY A 31 13.47 2.72 -5.05
N HIS A 32 13.03 2.90 -3.79
CA HIS A 32 13.92 2.77 -2.63
C HIS A 32 14.41 1.32 -2.46
N ILE A 33 13.51 0.34 -2.61
CA ILE A 33 13.85 -1.09 -2.52
C ILE A 33 14.84 -1.46 -3.62
N PHE A 34 14.61 -0.99 -4.83
CA PHE A 34 15.49 -1.24 -5.97
C PHE A 34 16.91 -0.71 -5.72
N VAL A 35 17.04 0.56 -5.32
CA VAL A 35 18.33 1.17 -4.96
C VAL A 35 19.07 0.34 -3.90
N ALA A 36 18.38 -0.02 -2.83
CA ALA A 36 18.99 -0.80 -1.75
C ALA A 36 19.46 -2.19 -2.22
N ARG A 37 18.69 -2.87 -3.10
CA ARG A 37 19.07 -4.16 -3.70
C ARG A 37 20.31 -4.02 -4.58
N SER A 38 20.33 -3.00 -5.46
CA SER A 38 21.46 -2.75 -6.37
C SER A 38 22.74 -2.47 -5.59
N VAL A 39 22.71 -1.56 -4.63
CA VAL A 39 23.88 -1.22 -3.80
C VAL A 39 24.34 -2.44 -2.99
N LYS A 40 23.39 -3.18 -2.39
CA LYS A 40 23.70 -4.39 -1.63
C LYS A 40 24.43 -5.42 -2.47
N GLN A 41 23.98 -5.63 -3.68
CA GLN A 41 24.57 -6.62 -4.61
C GLN A 41 25.94 -6.17 -5.11
N GLU A 42 26.07 -4.92 -5.56
CA GLU A 42 27.28 -4.41 -6.23
C GLU A 42 28.45 -4.28 -5.24
N LEU A 43 28.20 -3.81 -4.02
CA LEU A 43 29.24 -3.67 -2.99
C LEU A 43 29.39 -4.92 -2.10
N GLY A 44 28.57 -5.95 -2.31
CA GLY A 44 28.59 -7.17 -1.50
C GLY A 44 28.29 -6.87 -0.04
N LEU A 45 27.25 -6.04 0.24
CA LEU A 45 26.87 -5.71 1.61
C LEU A 45 26.14 -6.88 2.27
N ASP A 46 26.41 -7.13 3.54
CA ASP A 46 25.71 -8.15 4.33
C ASP A 46 24.28 -7.72 4.61
N SER A 47 24.07 -6.43 4.90
CA SER A 47 22.75 -5.87 5.12
C SER A 47 22.64 -4.39 4.70
N VAL A 48 21.40 -3.94 4.52
CA VAL A 48 21.05 -2.52 4.35
C VAL A 48 20.03 -2.13 5.41
N ASP A 49 20.36 -1.14 6.21
CA ASP A 49 19.49 -0.56 7.23
C ASP A 49 18.83 0.70 6.68
N PHE A 50 17.49 0.68 6.56
CA PHE A 50 16.67 1.84 6.19
C PHE A 50 16.45 2.68 7.43
N VAL A 51 17.16 3.79 7.54
CA VAL A 51 17.07 4.71 8.68
C VAL A 51 16.01 5.75 8.39
N VAL A 52 14.90 5.69 9.12
CA VAL A 52 13.79 6.63 8.96
C VAL A 52 14.09 7.93 9.68
N ALA A 53 14.20 9.03 8.92
CA ALA A 53 14.49 10.35 9.49
C ALA A 53 13.37 10.80 10.44
N ALA A 54 13.72 11.18 11.65
CA ALA A 54 12.78 11.72 12.63
C ALA A 54 12.33 13.13 12.20
N ASP A 55 13.28 14.06 12.10
CA ASP A 55 13.07 15.43 11.65
C ASP A 55 14.23 15.88 10.74
N PRO A 56 14.11 15.68 9.41
CA PRO A 56 15.15 16.06 8.47
C PRO A 56 15.28 17.59 8.36
N PRO A 57 16.52 18.14 8.46
CA PRO A 57 16.77 19.58 8.57
C PRO A 57 16.36 20.41 7.35
N HIS A 58 16.26 19.76 6.16
CA HIS A 58 15.98 20.45 4.90
C HIS A 58 14.53 20.32 4.40
N LYS A 59 13.63 19.67 5.19
CA LYS A 59 12.25 19.39 4.78
C LYS A 59 11.26 19.68 5.91
N HIS A 60 11.17 20.95 6.32
CA HIS A 60 10.11 21.37 7.25
C HIS A 60 8.79 21.46 6.47
N SER A 61 7.92 20.48 6.61
CA SER A 61 6.55 20.49 6.10
C SER A 61 5.61 20.10 7.24
N ALA A 62 4.64 20.99 7.52
CA ALA A 62 3.58 20.72 8.51
C ALA A 62 2.69 19.51 8.12
N GLU A 63 2.78 19.06 6.87
CA GLU A 63 1.97 17.98 6.30
C GLU A 63 2.69 16.63 6.25
N ARG A 64 3.87 16.49 6.91
CA ARG A 64 4.61 15.23 6.87
C ARG A 64 3.94 14.16 7.73
N THR A 65 3.86 12.94 7.19
CA THR A 65 3.40 11.77 7.96
C THR A 65 4.28 11.58 9.20
N PRO A 66 3.70 11.32 10.37
CA PRO A 66 4.44 11.06 11.62
C PRO A 66 5.52 10.00 11.42
N ALA A 67 6.69 10.22 12.03
CA ALA A 67 7.85 9.34 11.85
C ALA A 67 7.56 7.87 12.22
N ALA A 68 6.75 7.63 13.25
CA ALA A 68 6.33 6.28 13.62
C ALA A 68 5.56 5.56 12.50
N LEU A 69 4.59 6.22 11.85
CA LEU A 69 3.84 5.63 10.73
C LEU A 69 4.73 5.40 9.51
N ARG A 70 5.70 6.29 9.24
CA ARG A 70 6.68 6.08 8.16
C ARG A 70 7.59 4.88 8.45
N PHE A 71 7.97 4.69 9.71
CA PHE A 71 8.73 3.52 10.16
C PHE A 71 7.92 2.23 10.00
N ASP A 72 6.65 2.23 10.39
CA ASP A 72 5.75 1.08 10.22
C ASP A 72 5.62 0.69 8.74
N MET A 73 5.49 1.67 7.84
CA MET A 73 5.46 1.42 6.39
C MET A 73 6.78 0.82 5.89
N VAL A 74 7.93 1.28 6.38
CA VAL A 74 9.25 0.70 6.03
C VAL A 74 9.35 -0.73 6.56
N CYS A 75 8.96 -0.99 7.80
CA CYS A 75 8.93 -2.35 8.36
C CYS A 75 8.06 -3.29 7.51
N ALA A 76 6.86 -2.85 7.13
CA ALA A 76 5.96 -3.61 6.29
C ALA A 76 6.57 -3.89 4.91
N ALA A 77 7.17 -2.88 4.27
CA ALA A 77 7.81 -3.00 2.95
C ALA A 77 8.97 -4.00 2.95
N LEU A 78 9.75 -4.02 4.03
CA LEU A 78 10.95 -4.85 4.13
C LEU A 78 10.70 -6.29 4.63
N LYS A 79 9.49 -6.63 5.03
CA LYS A 79 9.17 -7.94 5.64
C LYS A 79 9.62 -9.15 4.80
N ARG A 80 9.68 -9.01 3.48
CA ARG A 80 10.10 -10.07 2.54
C ARG A 80 11.49 -9.83 1.93
N GLU A 81 12.19 -8.75 2.34
CA GLU A 81 13.49 -8.36 1.79
C GLU A 81 14.63 -8.93 2.62
N ARG A 82 15.32 -9.94 2.07
CA ARG A 82 16.44 -10.57 2.78
C ARG A 82 17.63 -9.63 2.92
N GLY A 83 18.12 -9.46 4.15
CA GLY A 83 19.25 -8.60 4.46
C GLY A 83 18.94 -7.11 4.40
N MET A 84 17.65 -6.72 4.45
CA MET A 84 17.21 -5.35 4.64
C MET A 84 16.44 -5.22 5.95
N ARG A 85 16.65 -4.12 6.67
CA ARG A 85 16.05 -3.88 7.99
C ARG A 85 15.61 -2.42 8.11
N ALA A 86 14.50 -2.20 8.78
CA ALA A 86 14.10 -0.86 9.20
C ALA A 86 14.84 -0.49 10.49
N SER A 87 15.26 0.76 10.60
CA SER A 87 15.93 1.31 11.80
C SER A 87 15.23 2.58 12.26
N ASP A 88 14.82 2.59 13.51
CA ASP A 88 14.18 3.69 14.21
C ASP A 88 15.19 4.53 15.04
N ILE A 89 16.48 4.39 14.77
CA ILE A 89 17.57 4.97 15.55
C ILE A 89 17.43 6.50 15.71
N GLU A 90 17.04 7.20 14.65
CA GLU A 90 16.79 8.64 14.69
C GLU A 90 15.50 8.99 15.42
N ILE A 91 14.46 8.17 15.26
CA ILE A 91 13.18 8.35 15.97
C ILE A 91 13.40 8.22 17.47
N ARG A 92 14.14 7.20 17.91
CA ARG A 92 14.47 7.00 19.34
C ARG A 92 15.38 8.10 19.89
N ARG A 93 16.33 8.60 19.10
CA ARG A 93 17.21 9.70 19.50
C ARG A 93 16.41 10.99 19.65
N GLY A 94 15.43 11.24 18.80
CA GLY A 94 14.68 12.49 18.73
C GLY A 94 15.50 13.66 18.19
N GLY A 95 14.86 14.81 18.04
CA GLY A 95 15.48 16.03 17.53
C GLY A 95 15.83 15.97 16.04
N VAL A 96 16.68 16.91 15.60
CA VAL A 96 17.06 17.06 14.19
C VAL A 96 17.92 15.88 13.72
N SER A 97 17.59 15.33 12.58
CA SER A 97 18.24 14.16 11.98
C SER A 97 19.51 14.54 11.21
N TYR A 98 20.63 14.68 11.91
CA TYR A 98 21.92 14.88 11.27
C TYR A 98 22.61 13.53 10.97
N THR A 99 23.08 13.37 9.74
CA THR A 99 23.77 12.16 9.26
C THR A 99 24.95 11.74 10.12
N VAL A 100 25.81 12.69 10.51
CA VAL A 100 26.99 12.42 11.34
C VAL A 100 26.60 11.79 12.70
N ASP A 101 25.52 12.27 13.33
CA ASP A 101 25.07 11.76 14.62
C ASP A 101 24.52 10.33 14.49
N THR A 102 23.85 10.05 13.38
CA THR A 102 23.36 8.69 13.04
C THR A 102 24.52 7.73 12.79
N LEU A 103 25.53 8.14 12.02
CA LEU A 103 26.70 7.31 11.75
C LEU A 103 27.55 7.04 13.01
N ARG A 104 27.72 8.03 13.90
CA ARG A 104 28.37 7.82 15.21
C ARG A 104 27.67 6.73 16.02
N GLU A 105 26.34 6.78 16.08
CA GLU A 105 25.56 5.80 16.82
C GLU A 105 25.59 4.43 16.16
N MET A 106 25.46 4.35 14.84
CA MET A 106 25.60 3.10 14.09
C MET A 106 26.99 2.47 14.26
N LYS A 107 28.05 3.28 14.26
CA LYS A 107 29.42 2.81 14.50
C LYS A 107 29.63 2.32 15.93
N ARG A 108 29.01 2.99 16.91
CA ARG A 108 29.06 2.55 18.32
C ARG A 108 28.40 1.18 18.51
N ILE A 109 27.30 0.92 17.83
CA ILE A 109 26.58 -0.37 17.87
C ILE A 109 27.37 -1.45 17.10
N ASN A 110 27.93 -1.10 15.96
CA ASN A 110 28.59 -2.02 15.02
C ASN A 110 30.11 -1.72 14.93
N LYS A 111 30.83 -1.81 16.03
CA LYS A 111 32.23 -1.35 16.16
C LYS A 111 33.19 -1.87 15.08
N LYS A 112 33.01 -3.11 14.62
CA LYS A 112 33.90 -3.78 13.63
C LYS A 112 33.33 -3.74 12.21
N ALA A 113 32.13 -3.20 11.99
CA ALA A 113 31.53 -3.15 10.66
C ALA A 113 32.11 -2.00 9.83
N GLY A 114 32.25 -2.25 8.52
CA GLY A 114 32.39 -1.21 7.51
C GLY A 114 31.01 -0.63 7.21
N LEU A 115 30.85 0.69 7.39
CA LEU A 115 29.60 1.38 7.12
C LEU A 115 29.65 2.00 5.71
N TYR A 116 28.52 1.92 5.01
CA TYR A 116 28.32 2.47 3.66
C TYR A 116 27.06 3.33 3.69
N PHE A 117 27.23 4.65 3.60
CA PHE A 117 26.10 5.58 3.66
C PHE A 117 25.56 5.86 2.27
N ILE A 118 24.31 5.45 2.00
CA ILE A 118 23.68 5.45 0.68
C ILE A 118 22.86 6.72 0.51
N VAL A 119 23.13 7.48 -0.55
CA VAL A 119 22.44 8.72 -0.93
C VAL A 119 22.13 8.74 -2.42
N GLY A 120 21.18 9.55 -2.86
CA GLY A 120 21.04 9.89 -4.27
C GLY A 120 22.20 10.77 -4.74
N ALA A 121 22.61 10.64 -5.98
CA ALA A 121 23.70 11.45 -6.54
C ALA A 121 23.42 12.95 -6.53
N ASP A 122 22.16 13.35 -6.54
CA ASP A 122 21.68 14.74 -6.34
C ASP A 122 22.11 15.37 -5.00
N MET A 123 22.42 14.54 -4.01
CA MET A 123 22.86 14.99 -2.69
C MET A 123 24.36 15.34 -2.63
N LEU A 124 25.17 14.96 -3.63
CA LEU A 124 26.61 15.25 -3.65
C LEU A 124 26.90 16.74 -3.72
N GLU A 125 26.12 17.51 -4.45
CA GLU A 125 26.28 18.98 -4.55
C GLU A 125 26.13 19.68 -3.19
N ASP A 126 25.25 19.17 -2.35
CA ASP A 126 24.99 19.75 -1.01
C ASP A 126 25.84 19.11 0.10
N PHE A 127 26.53 18.00 -0.20
CA PHE A 127 27.32 17.28 0.81
C PHE A 127 28.34 18.16 1.54
N PRO A 128 29.10 19.09 0.89
CA PRO A 128 30.02 20.02 1.57
C PRO A 128 29.35 20.89 2.65
N LYS A 129 28.04 21.15 2.54
CA LYS A 129 27.28 21.97 3.49
C LYS A 129 26.70 21.17 4.66
N TRP A 130 26.88 19.84 4.66
CA TRP A 130 26.37 19.01 5.72
C TRP A 130 27.13 19.22 7.02
N LYS A 131 26.52 18.84 8.15
CA LYS A 131 27.17 18.92 9.47
C LYS A 131 28.31 17.91 9.51
N ASN A 132 29.54 18.41 9.67
CA ASN A 132 30.77 17.62 9.79
C ASN A 132 31.02 16.62 8.64
N PRO A 133 31.12 17.08 7.37
CA PRO A 133 31.24 16.18 6.21
C PRO A 133 32.52 15.30 6.27
N LYS A 134 33.62 15.83 6.78
CA LYS A 134 34.85 15.07 6.97
C LYS A 134 34.65 13.87 7.89
N GLU A 135 34.01 14.08 9.02
CA GLU A 135 33.74 13.01 9.99
C GLU A 135 32.77 11.95 9.41
N ILE A 136 31.81 12.35 8.58
CA ILE A 136 30.94 11.41 7.86
C ILE A 136 31.79 10.43 7.04
N LEU A 137 32.80 10.92 6.29
CA LEU A 137 33.68 10.10 5.47
C LEU A 137 34.70 9.28 6.29
N GLU A 138 35.04 9.71 7.50
CA GLU A 138 35.82 8.91 8.45
C GLU A 138 35.03 7.73 9.02
N LEU A 139 33.72 7.91 9.21
CA LEU A 139 32.80 6.90 9.79
C LEU A 139 32.28 5.90 8.75
N ALA A 140 32.06 6.32 7.52
CA ALA A 140 31.43 5.51 6.47
C ALA A 140 31.95 5.87 5.07
N ALA A 141 31.96 4.88 4.16
CA ALA A 141 32.06 5.18 2.75
C ALA A 141 30.76 5.84 2.27
N LEU A 142 30.84 6.93 1.53
CA LEU A 142 29.70 7.58 0.90
C LEU A 142 29.38 6.84 -0.41
N VAL A 143 28.13 6.41 -0.59
CA VAL A 143 27.68 5.69 -1.79
C VAL A 143 26.64 6.54 -2.49
N ALA A 144 27.03 7.16 -3.60
CA ALA A 144 26.17 7.98 -4.44
C ALA A 144 25.51 7.12 -5.52
N VAL A 145 24.18 7.07 -5.52
CA VAL A 145 23.43 6.30 -6.50
C VAL A 145 22.92 7.19 -7.60
N ASN A 146 23.46 6.98 -8.81
CA ASN A 146 23.02 7.66 -10.02
C ASN A 146 21.77 6.97 -10.58
N ARG A 147 20.71 7.74 -10.81
CA ARG A 147 19.48 7.29 -11.47
C ARG A 147 19.49 7.78 -12.91
N ARG A 148 18.83 7.06 -13.81
CA ARG A 148 18.68 7.45 -15.22
C ARG A 148 18.21 8.89 -15.37
N GLY A 149 18.81 9.63 -16.34
CA GLY A 149 18.38 10.99 -16.74
C GLY A 149 19.02 12.14 -15.96
N GLN A 150 20.03 11.91 -15.14
CA GLN A 150 20.82 12.99 -14.54
C GLN A 150 22.09 13.21 -15.37
N GLU A 151 22.09 14.24 -16.22
CA GLU A 151 23.26 14.70 -17.00
C GLU A 151 24.25 15.51 -16.15
N ARG A 152 24.57 15.01 -14.95
CA ARG A 152 25.55 15.68 -14.07
C ARG A 152 26.86 14.93 -14.13
N ASP A 153 27.96 15.65 -14.06
CA ASP A 153 29.28 15.07 -13.88
C ASP A 153 29.45 14.63 -12.41
N ILE A 154 28.86 13.48 -12.12
CA ILE A 154 28.86 12.90 -10.77
C ILE A 154 30.27 12.50 -10.34
N GLU A 155 31.13 12.09 -11.29
CA GLU A 155 32.53 11.75 -11.02
C GLU A 155 33.29 12.99 -10.56
N ALA A 156 33.15 14.14 -11.26
CA ALA A 156 33.79 15.38 -10.85
C ALA A 156 33.35 15.83 -9.46
N LEU A 157 32.05 15.70 -9.12
CA LEU A 157 31.55 16.00 -7.77
C LEU A 157 32.17 15.07 -6.72
N ALA A 158 32.24 13.77 -7.00
CA ALA A 158 32.84 12.80 -6.08
C ALA A 158 34.34 13.05 -5.90
N ASP A 159 35.06 13.40 -6.96
CA ASP A 159 36.48 13.76 -6.91
C ASP A 159 36.72 15.03 -6.09
N GLY A 160 35.88 16.05 -6.25
CA GLY A 160 35.89 17.25 -5.42
C GLY A 160 35.72 16.93 -3.92
N ILE A 161 34.77 16.08 -3.58
CA ILE A 161 34.54 15.64 -2.20
C ILE A 161 35.73 14.84 -1.65
N ARG A 162 36.32 13.92 -2.45
CA ARG A 162 37.52 13.17 -2.06
C ARG A 162 38.72 14.09 -1.83
N ALA A 163 38.89 15.10 -2.68
CA ALA A 163 40.00 16.05 -2.57
C ALA A 163 39.87 16.97 -1.36
N GLU A 164 38.65 17.44 -1.03
CA GLU A 164 38.40 18.39 0.05
C GLU A 164 38.35 17.71 1.43
N PHE A 165 37.64 16.58 1.54
CA PHE A 165 37.38 15.94 2.84
C PHE A 165 38.10 14.61 3.06
N GLY A 166 38.73 14.06 2.01
CA GLY A 166 39.30 12.71 2.05
C GLY A 166 38.22 11.63 2.03
N GLY A 167 38.60 10.43 2.50
CA GLY A 167 37.65 9.32 2.66
C GLY A 167 37.30 8.61 1.35
N ARG A 168 36.22 7.84 1.39
CA ARG A 168 35.81 6.95 0.31
C ARG A 168 34.44 7.34 -0.24
N VAL A 169 34.37 7.62 -1.55
CA VAL A 169 33.14 7.91 -2.26
C VAL A 169 33.02 6.90 -3.40
N GLU A 170 31.94 6.11 -3.39
CA GLU A 170 31.60 5.13 -4.43
C GLU A 170 30.43 5.65 -5.25
N ILE A 171 30.46 5.44 -6.56
CA ILE A 171 29.36 5.77 -7.45
C ILE A 171 28.76 4.48 -7.99
N ILE A 172 27.46 4.33 -7.84
CA ILE A 172 26.69 3.19 -8.30
C ILE A 172 25.64 3.65 -9.31
N SER A 173 25.60 3.02 -10.46
CA SER A 173 24.54 3.24 -11.43
C SER A 173 23.41 2.26 -11.19
N ALA A 174 22.25 2.78 -10.78
CA ALA A 174 21.06 1.95 -10.54
C ALA A 174 19.93 2.40 -11.47
N GLU A 175 19.80 1.72 -12.60
CA GLU A 175 18.70 1.94 -13.54
C GLU A 175 17.41 1.31 -13.02
N GLY A 176 16.76 1.99 -12.09
CA GLY A 176 15.51 1.55 -11.47
C GLY A 176 14.29 2.27 -12.00
N PRO A 177 13.09 1.90 -11.49
CA PRO A 177 11.87 2.58 -11.84
C PRO A 177 11.90 4.04 -11.37
N ASP A 178 11.46 4.96 -12.23
CA ASP A 178 11.30 6.38 -11.89
C ASP A 178 10.05 6.55 -11.03
N ILE A 179 10.22 6.46 -9.73
CA ILE A 179 9.15 6.57 -8.73
C ILE A 179 9.57 7.57 -7.66
N SER A 180 8.67 8.51 -7.34
CA SER A 180 8.86 9.44 -6.23
C SER A 180 7.74 9.35 -5.20
N SER A 181 8.08 9.61 -3.92
CA SER A 181 7.08 9.70 -2.85
C SER A 181 6.04 10.80 -3.11
N THR A 182 6.44 11.91 -3.74
CA THR A 182 5.54 13.00 -4.12
C THR A 182 4.48 12.54 -5.12
N GLU A 183 4.89 11.78 -6.15
CA GLU A 183 3.98 11.22 -7.14
C GLU A 183 3.00 10.24 -6.49
N ILE A 184 3.47 9.39 -5.56
CA ILE A 184 2.60 8.45 -4.85
C ILE A 184 1.54 9.21 -4.05
N ARG A 185 1.92 10.24 -3.29
CA ARG A 185 0.96 11.05 -2.52
C ARG A 185 -0.07 11.71 -3.43
N ARG A 186 0.39 12.30 -4.55
CA ARG A 186 -0.49 12.91 -5.56
C ARG A 186 -1.48 11.88 -6.14
N ARG A 187 -1.02 10.66 -6.46
CA ARG A 187 -1.89 9.59 -6.97
C ARG A 187 -2.98 9.23 -5.98
N VAL A 188 -2.63 9.04 -4.71
CA VAL A 188 -3.62 8.72 -3.67
C VAL A 188 -4.63 9.86 -3.52
N GLN A 189 -4.19 11.12 -3.53
CA GLN A 189 -5.08 12.29 -3.49
C GLN A 189 -6.06 12.30 -4.66
N ASN A 190 -5.61 11.91 -5.84
CA ASN A 190 -6.41 11.93 -7.09
C ASN A 190 -7.10 10.59 -7.39
N ALA A 191 -7.34 9.73 -6.38
CA ALA A 191 -7.95 8.41 -6.53
C ALA A 191 -7.30 7.57 -7.66
N GLN A 192 -5.97 7.61 -7.76
CA GLN A 192 -5.22 6.80 -8.73
C GLN A 192 -4.54 5.64 -8.00
N THR A 193 -4.46 4.49 -8.65
CA THR A 193 -3.76 3.34 -8.07
C THR A 193 -2.27 3.61 -7.88
N VAL A 194 -1.72 3.08 -6.80
CA VAL A 194 -0.28 3.04 -6.49
C VAL A 194 0.26 1.61 -6.52
N GLU A 195 -0.53 0.69 -7.07
CA GLU A 195 -0.13 -0.70 -7.27
C GLU A 195 1.19 -0.77 -8.03
N ARG A 196 2.08 -1.66 -7.63
CA ARG A 196 3.45 -1.83 -8.15
C ARG A 196 4.39 -0.65 -7.92
N LEU A 197 3.91 0.50 -7.46
CA LEU A 197 4.77 1.62 -7.05
C LEU A 197 5.21 1.48 -5.60
N VAL A 198 4.34 0.91 -4.76
CA VAL A 198 4.58 0.67 -3.33
C VAL A 198 4.51 -0.84 -3.07
N PRO A 199 5.38 -1.41 -2.22
CA PRO A 199 5.21 -2.80 -1.78
C PRO A 199 3.83 -3.02 -1.18
N LEU A 200 3.13 -4.10 -1.58
CA LEU A 200 1.72 -4.33 -1.20
C LEU A 200 1.48 -4.19 0.30
N SER A 201 2.37 -4.71 1.15
CA SER A 201 2.24 -4.62 2.61
C SER A 201 2.31 -3.18 3.15
N ALA A 202 3.10 -2.31 2.53
CA ALA A 202 3.15 -0.89 2.87
C ALA A 202 1.96 -0.14 2.26
N GLU A 203 1.52 -0.52 1.07
CA GLU A 203 0.31 0.01 0.43
C GLU A 203 -0.95 -0.28 1.26
N MET A 204 -1.11 -1.53 1.76
CA MET A 204 -2.20 -1.88 2.66
C MET A 204 -2.22 -0.97 3.89
N LEU A 205 -1.05 -0.76 4.52
CA LEU A 205 -0.93 0.12 5.68
C LEU A 205 -1.27 1.57 5.36
N LEU A 206 -0.89 2.05 4.15
CA LEU A 206 -1.24 3.37 3.66
C LEU A 206 -2.77 3.58 3.64
N TYR A 207 -3.52 2.62 3.11
CA TYR A 207 -4.98 2.69 3.08
C TYR A 207 -5.59 2.48 4.46
N GLU A 208 -5.16 1.48 5.23
CA GLU A 208 -5.65 1.22 6.59
C GLU A 208 -5.51 2.44 7.51
N LYS A 209 -4.40 3.18 7.40
CA LYS A 209 -4.14 4.41 8.17
C LYS A 209 -4.65 5.68 7.51
N ARG A 210 -5.37 5.57 6.38
CA ARG A 210 -5.97 6.70 5.63
C ARG A 210 -4.96 7.78 5.24
N LEU A 211 -3.70 7.38 4.98
CA LEU A 211 -2.63 8.34 4.67
C LEU A 211 -2.83 8.94 3.27
N TYR A 212 -2.49 10.22 3.14
CA TYR A 212 -2.51 10.99 1.89
C TYR A 212 -3.88 11.14 1.24
N GLN A 213 -4.98 10.80 1.93
CA GLN A 213 -6.33 10.97 1.39
C GLN A 213 -6.72 12.47 1.32
N PRO A 214 -7.59 12.89 0.38
CA PRO A 214 -8.19 14.22 0.43
C PRO A 214 -8.97 14.41 1.74
N LYS A 215 -8.97 15.64 2.28
CA LYS A 215 -9.66 15.95 3.55
C LYS A 215 -11.14 15.58 3.54
N SER A 216 -11.84 15.75 2.40
CA SER A 216 -13.26 15.38 2.26
C SER A 216 -13.50 13.88 2.45
N ILE A 217 -12.64 13.02 1.88
CA ILE A 217 -12.70 11.56 2.02
C ILE A 217 -12.25 11.15 3.43
N GLU A 218 -11.25 11.81 3.98
CA GLU A 218 -10.78 11.56 5.34
C GLU A 218 -11.87 11.83 6.38
N GLN A 219 -12.56 12.96 6.28
CA GLN A 219 -13.69 13.29 7.15
C GLN A 219 -14.85 12.30 7.00
N LEU A 220 -15.15 11.86 5.77
CA LEU A 220 -16.19 10.85 5.55
C LEU A 220 -15.77 9.50 6.13
N ALA A 221 -14.52 9.09 5.95
CA ALA A 221 -14.00 7.86 6.53
C ALA A 221 -13.99 7.90 8.07
N GLU A 222 -13.74 9.05 8.68
CA GLU A 222 -13.86 9.26 10.12
C GLU A 222 -15.32 9.06 10.58
N ARG A 223 -16.30 9.62 9.87
CA ARG A 223 -17.72 9.39 10.18
C ARG A 223 -18.12 7.93 10.08
N VAL A 224 -17.63 7.21 9.06
CA VAL A 224 -17.87 5.77 8.89
C VAL A 224 -17.19 4.96 10.02
N SER A 225 -15.98 5.35 10.43
CA SER A 225 -15.25 4.66 11.51
C SER A 225 -15.89 4.82 12.90
N ASN A 226 -16.75 5.83 13.09
CA ASN A 226 -17.53 5.97 14.33
C ASN A 226 -18.64 4.93 14.44
N VAL A 227 -18.96 4.24 13.35
CA VAL A 227 -20.06 3.27 13.25
C VAL A 227 -19.52 1.84 13.10
N LEU A 228 -18.41 1.66 12.36
CA LEU A 228 -17.79 0.36 12.12
C LEU A 228 -16.71 0.07 13.16
N ASP A 229 -16.58 -1.20 13.55
CA ASP A 229 -15.43 -1.67 14.34
C ASP A 229 -14.12 -1.59 13.53
N GLU A 230 -12.98 -1.72 14.21
CA GLU A 230 -11.65 -1.61 13.60
C GLU A 230 -11.43 -2.64 12.47
N TYR A 231 -11.91 -3.87 12.66
CA TYR A 231 -11.77 -4.92 11.65
C TYR A 231 -12.53 -4.57 10.38
N ARG A 232 -13.79 -4.13 10.51
CA ARG A 232 -14.61 -3.71 9.37
C ARG A 232 -14.08 -2.45 8.69
N MET A 233 -13.61 -1.49 9.48
CA MET A 233 -13.00 -0.29 8.90
C MET A 233 -11.74 -0.61 8.11
N ARG A 234 -10.88 -1.51 8.62
CA ARG A 234 -9.72 -2.03 7.88
C ARG A 234 -10.13 -2.67 6.56
N HIS A 235 -11.12 -3.58 6.59
CA HIS A 235 -11.69 -4.19 5.39
C HIS A 235 -12.21 -3.14 4.41
N THR A 236 -13.00 -2.17 4.87
CA THR A 236 -13.55 -1.08 4.05
C THR A 236 -12.44 -0.31 3.34
N MET A 237 -11.37 0.06 4.04
CA MET A 237 -10.27 0.80 3.41
C MET A 237 -9.48 -0.05 2.40
N LEU A 238 -9.36 -1.35 2.61
CA LEU A 238 -8.76 -2.26 1.64
C LEU A 238 -9.67 -2.50 0.42
N THR A 239 -10.98 -2.51 0.63
CA THR A 239 -11.97 -2.51 -0.45
C THR A 239 -11.89 -1.22 -1.29
N VAL A 240 -11.70 -0.06 -0.67
CA VAL A 240 -11.43 1.21 -1.37
C VAL A 240 -10.20 1.09 -2.27
N ARG A 241 -9.09 0.54 -1.75
CA ARG A 241 -7.87 0.31 -2.52
C ARG A 241 -8.14 -0.56 -3.76
N GLU A 242 -8.84 -1.68 -3.58
CA GLU A 242 -9.13 -2.63 -4.65
C GLU A 242 -10.08 -2.03 -5.69
N ALA A 243 -11.15 -1.36 -5.25
CA ALA A 243 -12.11 -0.69 -6.12
C ALA A 243 -11.47 0.40 -7.00
N VAL A 244 -10.58 1.21 -6.42
CA VAL A 244 -9.83 2.24 -7.17
C VAL A 244 -8.95 1.58 -8.24
N GLY A 245 -8.26 0.47 -7.89
CA GLY A 245 -7.41 -0.27 -8.83
C GLY A 245 -8.19 -0.86 -10.00
N LEU A 246 -9.29 -1.55 -9.71
CA LEU A 246 -10.18 -2.13 -10.74
C LEU A 246 -10.84 -1.05 -11.60
N ALA A 247 -11.39 0.00 -10.98
CA ALA A 247 -12.01 1.11 -11.71
C ALA A 247 -11.02 1.78 -12.67
N GLN A 248 -9.81 2.07 -12.21
CA GLN A 248 -8.78 2.66 -13.06
C GLN A 248 -8.41 1.76 -14.24
N TYR A 249 -8.26 0.45 -14.01
CA TYR A 249 -7.91 -0.50 -15.05
C TYR A 249 -9.00 -0.61 -16.13
N HIS A 250 -10.28 -0.61 -15.73
CA HIS A 250 -11.44 -0.72 -16.61
C HIS A 250 -11.94 0.63 -17.16
N GLY A 251 -11.22 1.74 -16.93
CA GLY A 251 -11.58 3.07 -17.45
C GLY A 251 -12.83 3.67 -16.81
N LEU A 252 -13.17 3.23 -15.58
CA LEU A 252 -14.31 3.74 -14.81
C LEU A 252 -13.89 4.86 -13.85
N SER A 253 -14.87 5.59 -13.30
CA SER A 253 -14.59 6.68 -12.35
C SER A 253 -14.00 6.16 -11.04
N THR A 254 -12.73 6.45 -10.82
CA THR A 254 -12.01 6.10 -9.58
C THR A 254 -12.52 6.87 -8.37
N GLU A 255 -12.98 8.12 -8.54
CA GLU A 255 -13.58 8.92 -7.48
C GLU A 255 -14.90 8.31 -7.00
N LYS A 256 -15.77 7.92 -7.95
CA LYS A 256 -17.02 7.22 -7.60
C LYS A 256 -16.74 5.87 -6.94
N ALA A 257 -15.77 5.11 -7.46
CA ALA A 257 -15.38 3.81 -6.90
C ALA A 257 -14.85 3.94 -5.47
N ARG A 258 -14.02 4.96 -5.21
CA ARG A 258 -13.54 5.30 -3.86
C ARG A 258 -14.71 5.54 -2.91
N LEU A 259 -15.69 6.36 -3.31
CA LEU A 259 -16.83 6.72 -2.48
C LEU A 259 -17.77 5.53 -2.26
N ALA A 260 -18.13 4.80 -3.31
CA ALA A 260 -18.98 3.61 -3.21
C ALA A 260 -18.37 2.54 -2.29
N ALA A 261 -17.07 2.25 -2.48
CA ALA A 261 -16.35 1.29 -1.65
C ALA A 261 -16.22 1.74 -0.19
N LEU A 262 -16.07 3.04 0.07
CA LEU A 262 -16.05 3.57 1.45
C LEU A 262 -17.39 3.37 2.16
N LEU A 263 -18.49 3.41 1.42
CA LEU A 263 -19.84 3.35 1.96
C LEU A 263 -20.51 1.98 1.84
N HIS A 264 -19.91 0.98 1.14
CA HIS A 264 -20.59 -0.28 0.85
C HIS A 264 -21.11 -1.00 2.11
N ASP A 265 -20.35 -0.95 3.19
CA ASP A 265 -20.64 -1.61 4.47
C ASP A 265 -21.11 -0.63 5.59
N CYS A 266 -21.44 0.61 5.27
CA CYS A 266 -21.77 1.64 6.27
C CYS A 266 -23.00 1.32 7.13
N ALA A 267 -23.84 0.36 6.72
CA ALA A 267 -24.99 -0.14 7.48
C ALA A 267 -24.75 -1.48 8.19
N LYS A 268 -23.52 -1.96 8.26
CA LYS A 268 -23.20 -3.26 8.89
C LYS A 268 -23.03 -3.13 10.41
N LEU A 269 -24.10 -2.68 11.06
CA LEU A 269 -24.15 -2.34 12.48
C LEU A 269 -24.41 -3.54 13.41
N GLY A 270 -24.67 -4.72 12.84
CA GLY A 270 -25.20 -5.88 13.55
C GLY A 270 -26.67 -6.10 13.24
N ARG A 271 -27.15 -7.34 13.48
CA ARG A 271 -28.48 -7.81 13.02
C ARG A 271 -29.62 -6.93 13.54
N GLU A 272 -29.73 -6.82 14.86
CA GLU A 272 -30.85 -6.13 15.51
C GLU A 272 -30.79 -4.62 15.29
N GLU A 273 -29.61 -4.07 15.25
CA GLU A 273 -29.37 -2.65 15.11
C GLU A 273 -29.68 -2.16 13.69
N THR A 274 -29.32 -2.95 12.66
CA THR A 274 -29.67 -2.66 11.27
C THR A 274 -31.18 -2.69 11.05
N VAL A 275 -31.88 -3.68 11.60
CA VAL A 275 -33.35 -3.78 11.54
C VAL A 275 -34.01 -2.59 12.26
N ARG A 276 -33.59 -2.32 13.49
CA ARG A 276 -34.10 -1.18 14.29
C ARG A 276 -33.89 0.15 13.60
N TYR A 277 -32.74 0.32 12.95
CA TYR A 277 -32.43 1.52 12.18
C TYR A 277 -33.37 1.66 10.97
N ALA A 278 -33.56 0.60 10.20
CA ALA A 278 -34.47 0.56 9.06
C ALA A 278 -35.92 0.95 9.48
N GLU A 279 -36.41 0.35 10.57
CA GLU A 279 -37.75 0.65 11.12
C GLU A 279 -37.87 2.09 11.60
N LYS A 280 -36.84 2.61 12.30
CA LYS A 280 -36.82 4.00 12.77
C LYS A 280 -36.86 5.01 11.61
N MET A 281 -36.23 4.67 10.48
CA MET A 281 -36.22 5.51 9.28
C MET A 281 -37.42 5.26 8.37
N GLY A 282 -38.38 4.40 8.77
CA GLY A 282 -39.60 4.10 8.02
C GLY A 282 -39.35 3.22 6.77
N TYR A 283 -38.20 2.49 6.70
CA TYR A 283 -37.96 1.59 5.60
C TYR A 283 -38.74 0.29 5.76
N ALA A 284 -39.55 -0.05 4.75
CA ALA A 284 -40.29 -1.29 4.73
C ALA A 284 -39.38 -2.47 4.43
N LEU A 285 -39.12 -3.31 5.44
CA LEU A 285 -38.40 -4.55 5.28
C LEU A 285 -39.29 -5.66 4.76
N THR A 286 -38.83 -6.43 3.80
CA THR A 286 -39.47 -7.66 3.33
C THR A 286 -39.37 -8.77 4.40
N ASN A 287 -40.17 -9.84 4.30
CA ASN A 287 -40.05 -10.96 5.21
C ASN A 287 -38.68 -11.66 5.09
N GLU A 288 -38.16 -11.76 3.87
CA GLU A 288 -36.86 -12.36 3.60
C GLU A 288 -35.73 -11.56 4.24
N GLU A 289 -35.80 -10.24 4.21
CA GLU A 289 -34.82 -9.35 4.87
C GLU A 289 -34.89 -9.46 6.40
N ARG A 290 -36.07 -9.66 6.97
CA ARG A 290 -36.23 -9.91 8.42
C ARG A 290 -35.63 -11.22 8.86
N GLU A 291 -35.75 -12.27 8.03
CA GLU A 291 -35.17 -13.59 8.27
C GLU A 291 -33.67 -13.63 8.03
N ASN A 292 -33.17 -12.87 7.03
CA ASN A 292 -31.76 -12.80 6.62
C ASN A 292 -31.16 -11.39 6.67
N PRO A 293 -30.87 -10.88 7.85
CA PRO A 293 -30.37 -9.51 8.01
C PRO A 293 -29.01 -9.22 7.36
N PHE A 294 -28.24 -10.26 6.99
CA PHE A 294 -27.03 -10.07 6.19
C PHE A 294 -27.30 -9.44 4.83
N LEU A 295 -28.51 -9.55 4.31
CA LEU A 295 -28.90 -8.97 3.04
C LEU A 295 -29.37 -7.52 3.15
N ILE A 296 -29.80 -7.14 4.35
CA ILE A 296 -30.37 -5.80 4.59
C ILE A 296 -29.29 -4.72 4.53
N HIS A 297 -28.05 -5.04 4.96
CA HIS A 297 -27.03 -4.02 5.11
C HIS A 297 -26.71 -3.29 3.79
N SER A 298 -26.75 -3.97 2.64
CA SER A 298 -26.44 -3.35 1.35
C SER A 298 -27.55 -2.36 0.92
N ARG A 299 -28.82 -2.76 1.03
CA ARG A 299 -29.95 -1.88 0.73
C ARG A 299 -30.06 -0.72 1.71
N ILE A 300 -29.99 -0.99 3.01
CA ILE A 300 -29.97 0.06 4.03
C ILE A 300 -28.72 0.93 3.91
N GLY A 301 -27.58 0.35 3.50
CA GLY A 301 -26.35 1.09 3.21
C GLY A 301 -26.53 2.12 2.10
N ALA A 302 -27.21 1.77 1.01
CA ALA A 302 -27.55 2.72 -0.05
C ALA A 302 -28.44 3.86 0.43
N LEU A 303 -29.46 3.54 1.26
CA LEU A 303 -30.34 4.54 1.86
C LEU A 303 -29.56 5.45 2.84
N LEU A 304 -28.68 4.89 3.67
CA LEU A 304 -27.79 5.65 4.55
C LEU A 304 -26.81 6.52 3.76
N ALA A 305 -26.22 6.00 2.69
CA ALA A 305 -25.34 6.75 1.81
C ALA A 305 -26.06 8.01 1.28
N ARG A 306 -27.31 7.88 0.90
CA ARG A 306 -28.13 9.02 0.44
C ARG A 306 -28.50 9.97 1.59
N ASP A 307 -29.10 9.47 2.66
CA ASP A 307 -29.81 10.30 3.65
C ASP A 307 -28.86 10.83 4.75
N LEU A 308 -27.84 10.06 5.14
CA LEU A 308 -26.90 10.45 6.18
C LEU A 308 -25.57 10.99 5.63
N TYR A 309 -25.09 10.39 4.52
CA TYR A 309 -23.79 10.77 3.94
C TYR A 309 -23.93 11.71 2.74
N GLY A 310 -25.16 12.02 2.29
CA GLY A 310 -25.46 13.05 1.28
C GLY A 310 -25.14 12.63 -0.18
N VAL A 311 -24.98 11.35 -0.45
CA VAL A 311 -24.71 10.85 -1.81
C VAL A 311 -25.98 10.92 -2.64
N GLN A 312 -25.93 11.62 -3.79
CA GLN A 312 -27.05 11.73 -4.73
C GLN A 312 -26.80 10.97 -6.05
N ASP A 313 -25.60 10.52 -6.29
CA ASP A 313 -25.22 9.79 -7.50
C ASP A 313 -25.81 8.38 -7.48
N THR A 314 -26.75 8.13 -8.39
CA THR A 314 -27.47 6.85 -8.47
C THR A 314 -26.58 5.66 -8.82
N GLU A 315 -25.49 5.87 -9.57
CA GLU A 315 -24.52 4.84 -9.89
C GLU A 315 -23.82 4.36 -8.61
N ILE A 316 -23.43 5.28 -7.73
CA ILE A 316 -22.82 4.96 -6.43
C ILE A 316 -23.84 4.23 -5.53
N LEU A 317 -25.06 4.75 -5.44
CA LEU A 317 -26.11 4.16 -4.59
C LEU A 317 -26.46 2.73 -5.04
N ASN A 318 -26.59 2.51 -6.36
CA ASN A 318 -26.85 1.19 -6.94
C ASN A 318 -25.70 0.21 -6.62
N ALA A 319 -24.46 0.65 -6.79
CA ALA A 319 -23.29 -0.21 -6.49
C ALA A 319 -23.24 -0.60 -5.01
N VAL A 320 -23.55 0.33 -4.09
CA VAL A 320 -23.69 0.03 -2.65
C VAL A 320 -24.82 -0.95 -2.40
N GLU A 321 -25.98 -0.80 -3.04
CA GLU A 321 -27.12 -1.72 -2.87
C GLU A 321 -26.82 -3.13 -3.38
N ARG A 322 -26.10 -3.24 -4.52
CA ARG A 322 -25.88 -4.48 -5.27
C ARG A 322 -24.64 -5.27 -4.86
N HIS A 323 -23.79 -4.74 -3.98
CA HIS A 323 -22.48 -5.33 -3.69
C HIS A 323 -22.51 -6.71 -3.01
N THR A 324 -23.67 -7.15 -2.48
CA THR A 324 -23.79 -8.42 -1.74
C THR A 324 -24.18 -9.59 -2.64
N VAL A 325 -25.30 -9.49 -3.34
CA VAL A 325 -25.90 -10.57 -4.14
C VAL A 325 -26.00 -10.22 -5.64
N GLY A 326 -25.68 -9.01 -6.01
CA GLY A 326 -25.83 -8.48 -7.36
C GLY A 326 -27.27 -8.20 -7.75
N CYS A 327 -27.50 -8.09 -9.05
CA CYS A 327 -28.84 -7.98 -9.67
C CYS A 327 -28.77 -8.45 -11.14
N ALA A 328 -29.93 -8.61 -11.80
CA ALA A 328 -29.98 -8.97 -13.22
C ALA A 328 -29.31 -7.94 -14.15
N GLU A 329 -29.28 -6.68 -13.72
CA GLU A 329 -28.81 -5.53 -14.51
C GLU A 329 -27.55 -4.91 -13.90
N MET A 330 -26.57 -5.76 -13.52
CA MET A 330 -25.28 -5.25 -13.03
C MET A 330 -24.55 -4.47 -14.11
N THR A 331 -24.13 -3.26 -13.77
CA THR A 331 -23.21 -2.47 -14.58
C THR A 331 -21.75 -2.87 -14.30
N PRO A 332 -20.80 -2.55 -15.19
CA PRO A 332 -19.38 -2.74 -14.90
C PRO A 332 -18.94 -2.04 -13.59
N PHE A 333 -19.58 -0.92 -13.25
CA PHE A 333 -19.29 -0.21 -12.00
C PHE A 333 -19.81 -0.97 -10.77
N ASP A 334 -21.00 -1.56 -10.83
CA ASP A 334 -21.54 -2.43 -9.79
C ASP A 334 -20.61 -3.63 -9.55
N GLU A 335 -20.11 -4.24 -10.64
CA GLU A 335 -19.19 -5.37 -10.58
C GLU A 335 -17.85 -5.02 -9.94
N VAL A 336 -17.31 -3.82 -10.21
CA VAL A 336 -16.09 -3.34 -9.56
C VAL A 336 -16.26 -3.28 -8.04
N ILE A 337 -17.37 -2.75 -7.53
CA ILE A 337 -17.60 -2.67 -6.08
C ILE A 337 -17.85 -4.05 -5.47
N PHE A 338 -18.65 -4.88 -6.15
CA PHE A 338 -18.89 -6.27 -5.75
C PHE A 338 -17.58 -7.07 -5.66
N LEU A 339 -16.74 -7.01 -6.69
CA LEU A 339 -15.46 -7.72 -6.74
C LEU A 339 -14.47 -7.17 -5.71
N ALA A 340 -14.39 -5.86 -5.54
CA ALA A 340 -13.48 -5.25 -4.59
C ALA A 340 -13.73 -5.71 -3.15
N ASP A 341 -15.00 -5.82 -2.71
CA ASP A 341 -15.35 -6.38 -1.39
C ASP A 341 -14.87 -7.83 -1.23
N LYS A 342 -15.00 -8.65 -2.27
CA LYS A 342 -14.68 -10.08 -2.21
C LYS A 342 -13.19 -10.38 -2.44
N LEU A 343 -12.46 -9.49 -3.11
CA LEU A 343 -11.09 -9.73 -3.58
C LEU A 343 -10.04 -8.85 -2.91
N GLU A 344 -10.40 -7.96 -1.96
CA GLU A 344 -9.46 -7.06 -1.30
C GLU A 344 -8.26 -7.81 -0.68
N PRO A 345 -7.09 -7.16 -0.49
CA PRO A 345 -5.82 -7.84 -0.21
C PRO A 345 -5.79 -8.72 1.05
N SER A 346 -6.64 -8.46 2.06
CA SER A 346 -6.67 -9.26 3.28
C SER A 346 -7.47 -10.56 3.16
N ARG A 347 -8.26 -10.69 2.08
CA ARG A 347 -9.02 -11.92 1.82
C ARG A 347 -8.07 -13.05 1.46
N ASP A 348 -8.30 -14.22 2.06
CA ASP A 348 -7.56 -15.45 1.77
C ASP A 348 -8.52 -16.63 1.71
N TYR A 349 -8.77 -17.14 0.51
CA TYR A 349 -9.56 -18.32 0.26
C TYR A 349 -9.13 -19.00 -1.04
N ARG A 350 -9.61 -20.22 -1.26
CA ARG A 350 -9.24 -21.05 -2.43
C ARG A 350 -9.44 -20.26 -3.74
N ARG A 351 -8.42 -20.27 -4.61
CA ARG A 351 -8.40 -19.61 -5.94
C ARG A 351 -8.46 -18.09 -5.93
N ILE A 352 -8.29 -17.42 -4.80
CA ILE A 352 -8.36 -15.95 -4.73
C ILE A 352 -7.40 -15.25 -5.71
N ARG A 353 -6.22 -15.82 -5.95
CA ARG A 353 -5.23 -15.25 -6.89
C ARG A 353 -5.75 -15.27 -8.31
N ASP A 354 -6.31 -16.42 -8.74
CA ASP A 354 -6.89 -16.56 -10.09
C ASP A 354 -8.07 -15.60 -10.29
N LEU A 355 -8.89 -15.42 -9.25
CA LEU A 355 -10.04 -14.52 -9.28
C LEU A 355 -9.61 -13.04 -9.35
N ARG A 356 -8.56 -12.65 -8.64
CA ARG A 356 -7.98 -11.30 -8.77
C ARG A 356 -7.46 -11.04 -10.18
N GLU A 357 -6.71 -11.98 -10.76
CA GLU A 357 -6.25 -11.84 -12.15
C GLU A 357 -7.41 -11.78 -13.14
N LEU A 358 -8.45 -12.59 -12.93
CA LEU A 358 -9.63 -12.60 -13.79
C LEU A 358 -10.40 -11.27 -13.71
N ALA A 359 -10.51 -10.66 -12.52
CA ALA A 359 -11.19 -9.38 -12.33
C ALA A 359 -10.55 -8.24 -13.16
N PHE A 360 -9.24 -8.25 -13.34
CA PHE A 360 -8.57 -7.32 -14.24
C PHE A 360 -8.78 -7.64 -15.73
N ARG A 361 -9.11 -8.88 -16.11
CA ARG A 361 -9.29 -9.28 -17.52
C ARG A 361 -10.73 -9.17 -17.99
N ASP A 362 -11.67 -9.58 -17.15
CA ASP A 362 -13.11 -9.68 -17.52
C ASP A 362 -13.97 -9.62 -16.25
N LEU A 363 -14.62 -8.49 -16.03
CA LEU A 363 -15.47 -8.26 -14.84
C LEU A 363 -16.62 -9.26 -14.77
N ASP A 364 -17.36 -9.49 -15.87
CA ASP A 364 -18.48 -10.43 -15.91
C ASP A 364 -18.07 -11.83 -15.46
N ARG A 365 -17.00 -12.37 -16.07
CA ARG A 365 -16.51 -13.71 -15.75
C ARG A 365 -15.98 -13.80 -14.32
N ALA A 366 -15.33 -12.76 -13.84
CA ALA A 366 -14.87 -12.71 -12.45
C ALA A 366 -16.04 -12.70 -11.47
N THR A 367 -17.06 -11.88 -11.75
CA THR A 367 -18.27 -11.80 -10.92
C THR A 367 -19.01 -13.13 -10.89
N ILE A 368 -19.21 -13.80 -12.03
CA ILE A 368 -19.78 -15.15 -12.09
C ILE A 368 -18.97 -16.13 -11.24
N ALA A 369 -17.64 -16.12 -11.39
CA ALA A 369 -16.77 -17.05 -10.67
C ALA A 369 -16.80 -16.81 -9.15
N VAL A 370 -16.82 -15.56 -8.70
CA VAL A 370 -16.94 -15.20 -7.27
C VAL A 370 -18.31 -15.58 -6.73
N LEU A 371 -19.41 -15.34 -7.47
CA LEU A 371 -20.76 -15.75 -7.05
C LEU A 371 -20.86 -17.27 -6.92
N ARG A 372 -20.33 -18.03 -7.87
CA ARG A 372 -20.30 -19.51 -7.78
C ARG A 372 -19.49 -20.01 -6.59
N ASN A 373 -18.34 -19.39 -6.31
CA ASN A 373 -17.55 -19.71 -5.13
C ASN A 373 -18.32 -19.38 -3.82
N THR A 374 -19.12 -18.33 -3.82
CA THR A 374 -20.00 -17.96 -2.70
C THR A 374 -21.12 -18.99 -2.53
N ILE A 375 -21.73 -19.50 -3.62
CA ILE A 375 -22.73 -20.58 -3.59
C ILE A 375 -22.13 -21.83 -2.93
N GLU A 376 -20.98 -22.31 -3.45
CA GLU A 376 -20.28 -23.48 -2.91
C GLU A 376 -19.98 -23.34 -1.39
N TYR A 377 -19.53 -22.18 -0.97
CA TYR A 377 -19.27 -21.90 0.44
C TYR A 377 -20.55 -21.92 1.28
N THR A 378 -21.65 -21.33 0.76
CA THR A 378 -22.94 -21.22 1.44
C THR A 378 -23.58 -22.62 1.60
N GLU A 379 -23.55 -23.43 0.56
CA GLU A 379 -24.03 -24.81 0.57
C GLU A 379 -23.24 -25.69 1.57
N ASN A 380 -21.91 -25.59 1.56
CA ASN A 380 -21.05 -26.30 2.49
C ASN A 380 -21.32 -25.93 3.96
N LYS A 381 -21.90 -24.76 4.24
CA LYS A 381 -22.34 -24.32 5.57
C LYS A 381 -23.79 -24.68 5.88
N GLY A 382 -24.51 -25.34 4.97
CA GLY A 382 -25.91 -25.69 5.13
C GLY A 382 -26.85 -24.47 5.15
N MET A 383 -26.41 -23.33 4.62
CA MET A 383 -27.17 -22.09 4.53
C MET A 383 -27.92 -22.00 3.20
N ARG A 384 -29.05 -21.27 3.17
CA ARG A 384 -29.80 -21.01 1.94
C ARG A 384 -29.08 -20.00 1.06
N ILE A 385 -29.08 -20.28 -0.25
CA ILE A 385 -28.62 -19.35 -1.28
C ILE A 385 -29.74 -18.35 -1.53
N HIS A 386 -29.37 -17.07 -1.65
CA HIS A 386 -30.33 -16.03 -2.03
C HIS A 386 -30.71 -16.19 -3.52
N PRO A 387 -31.99 -16.20 -3.88
CA PRO A 387 -32.43 -16.38 -5.28
C PRO A 387 -31.81 -15.35 -6.26
N GLN A 388 -31.58 -14.13 -5.78
CA GLN A 388 -30.95 -13.06 -6.59
C GLN A 388 -29.54 -13.45 -7.08
N THR A 389 -28.81 -14.26 -6.32
CA THR A 389 -27.45 -14.73 -6.71
C THR A 389 -27.51 -15.54 -8.02
N GLU A 390 -28.46 -16.47 -8.15
CA GLU A 390 -28.65 -17.27 -9.34
C GLU A 390 -29.14 -16.43 -10.54
N ILE A 391 -30.07 -15.48 -10.27
CA ILE A 391 -30.56 -14.54 -11.29
C ILE A 391 -29.40 -13.69 -11.83
N THR A 392 -28.53 -13.21 -10.95
CA THR A 392 -27.34 -12.45 -11.33
C THR A 392 -26.41 -13.26 -12.23
N ILE A 393 -26.09 -14.50 -11.81
CA ILE A 393 -25.24 -15.39 -12.63
C ILE A 393 -25.84 -15.61 -14.01
N ALA A 394 -27.14 -15.96 -14.10
CA ALA A 394 -27.80 -16.22 -15.37
C ALA A 394 -27.79 -15.01 -16.31
N ALA A 395 -27.99 -13.80 -15.77
CA ALA A 395 -27.93 -12.57 -16.54
C ALA A 395 -26.51 -12.28 -17.07
N LEU A 396 -25.49 -12.42 -16.22
CA LEU A 396 -24.10 -12.22 -16.63
C LEU A 396 -23.64 -13.28 -17.65
N GLU A 397 -24.03 -14.54 -17.49
CA GLU A 397 -23.73 -15.59 -18.48
C GLU A 397 -24.34 -15.31 -19.82
N LYS A 398 -25.58 -14.80 -19.86
CA LYS A 398 -26.23 -14.35 -21.10
C LYS A 398 -25.43 -13.23 -21.74
N ARG A 399 -24.97 -12.25 -20.99
CA ARG A 399 -24.14 -11.13 -21.45
C ARG A 399 -22.80 -11.60 -22.01
N VAL A 400 -22.11 -12.52 -21.32
CA VAL A 400 -20.86 -13.13 -21.80
C VAL A 400 -21.07 -13.89 -23.11
N LYS A 401 -22.15 -14.70 -23.22
CA LYS A 401 -22.49 -15.43 -24.45
C LYS A 401 -22.76 -14.48 -25.61
N ALA A 402 -23.52 -13.41 -25.37
CA ALA A 402 -23.83 -12.42 -26.42
C ALA A 402 -22.55 -11.77 -26.98
N ARG A 403 -21.57 -11.44 -26.12
CA ARG A 403 -20.27 -10.91 -26.57
C ARG A 403 -19.46 -11.88 -27.41
N LEU A 404 -19.55 -13.19 -27.13
CA LEU A 404 -18.82 -14.22 -27.88
C LEU A 404 -19.44 -14.50 -29.26
N HIS A 405 -20.76 -14.26 -29.44
CA HIS A 405 -21.49 -14.54 -30.69
C HIS A 405 -21.75 -13.27 -31.53
N GLY A 406 -21.47 -12.08 -30.98
CA GLY A 406 -21.66 -10.80 -31.68
C GLY A 406 -20.36 -10.19 -32.22
N GLY A 407 -19.30 -10.94 -32.30
CA GLY A 407 -17.96 -10.54 -32.79
C GLY A 407 -17.66 -11.07 -34.21
N ASP A 408 -18.67 -11.25 -35.06
CA ASP A 408 -18.53 -11.52 -36.49
C ASP A 408 -18.81 -10.26 -37.31
#